data_f9446d417419e234715570242797eff1
#
_entry.id   f9446d417419e234715570242797eff1
#
_cell.length_a   1.000
_cell.length_b   1.000
_cell.length_c   1.000
_cell.angle_alpha   90.00
_cell.angle_beta   90.00
_cell.angle_gamma   90.00
#
_symmetry.space_group_name_H-M   'P 1'
#
loop_
_entity.id
_entity.type
_entity.pdbx_description
1 polymer ?
#
loop_
_entity_poly.entity_id
_entity_poly.type
_entity_poly.pdbx_seq_one_letter_code
_entity_poly.pdbx_strand_id
1 'polypeptide(L)'
;RARPLADIHSDKAPAADVILVQPWFTEDMSRLAEAIARYRARHDPDRVVFLDSAAHVDLRAGRDLDPVVDLYLRKALFRDRKMFQKPRLGDTNLTEYYMELHGIPGQVVDRRVPDGLLTRLGLSPNFLVAPHLMPHFLMDRPDTGARPIDLHSRIATGGTPWYQAMRSHAAAGARDMPGIKTTPQERISQPRFLKELRQSKLCWSPFGYGELCWRDIEAFMTGAVLVKPDMSHLDSLPDLYRPNETYLPVRWDFSDFGDVVRQALAQPEILRRIAATAFDACSDYLAAHRFVEDCAPQLSFAR
;
A
#
# COMPACT_ATOMS: atom_id res chain seq x y z
N ARG A 1 -10.20 -27.06 -4.60
CA ARG A 1 -10.80 -26.09 -5.52
C ARG A 1 -11.12 -24.82 -4.72
N ALA A 2 -10.62 -23.65 -5.16
CA ALA A 2 -11.03 -22.37 -4.58
C ALA A 2 -12.48 -22.06 -5.02
N ARG A 3 -13.32 -21.67 -4.05
CA ARG A 3 -14.69 -21.20 -4.30
C ARG A 3 -14.87 -19.87 -3.57
N PRO A 4 -15.46 -18.84 -4.18
CA PRO A 4 -15.84 -17.65 -3.43
C PRO A 4 -16.90 -18.04 -2.38
N LEU A 5 -16.63 -17.67 -1.14
CA LEU A 5 -17.59 -17.77 -0.03
C LEU A 5 -18.26 -16.39 0.06
N ALA A 6 -19.54 -16.28 -0.26
CA ALA A 6 -20.18 -14.98 -0.39
C ALA A 6 -20.38 -14.28 0.96
N ASP A 7 -20.60 -15.05 2.05
CA ASP A 7 -20.95 -14.47 3.36
C ASP A 7 -20.62 -15.42 4.51
N ILE A 8 -19.61 -15.09 5.30
CA ILE A 8 -19.22 -15.85 6.50
C ILE A 8 -20.26 -15.73 7.63
N HIS A 9 -21.10 -14.70 7.61
CA HIS A 9 -22.18 -14.55 8.59
C HIS A 9 -23.36 -15.49 8.33
N SER A 10 -23.42 -16.10 7.14
CA SER A 10 -24.49 -16.98 6.75
C SER A 10 -24.33 -18.37 7.39
N ASP A 11 -25.42 -18.86 7.98
CA ASP A 11 -25.49 -20.25 8.47
C ASP A 11 -25.42 -21.31 7.36
N LYS A 12 -25.56 -20.89 6.10
CA LYS A 12 -25.45 -21.73 4.91
C LYS A 12 -24.05 -21.71 4.28
N ALA A 13 -23.08 -21.07 4.94
CA ALA A 13 -21.70 -21.09 4.47
C ALA A 13 -21.20 -22.53 4.35
N PRO A 14 -20.67 -22.96 3.18
CA PRO A 14 -20.22 -24.34 2.98
C PRO A 14 -18.95 -24.62 3.79
N ALA A 15 -18.75 -25.89 4.17
CA ALA A 15 -17.52 -26.35 4.79
C ALA A 15 -16.33 -26.22 3.83
N ALA A 16 -15.18 -25.87 4.39
CA ALA A 16 -13.89 -25.80 3.69
C ALA A 16 -12.76 -26.09 4.68
N ASP A 17 -11.70 -26.73 4.20
CA ASP A 17 -10.49 -26.99 5.00
C ASP A 17 -9.75 -25.68 5.32
N VAL A 18 -9.73 -24.73 4.35
CA VAL A 18 -9.13 -23.41 4.50
C VAL A 18 -10.12 -22.33 4.10
N ILE A 19 -10.26 -21.31 4.93
CA ILE A 19 -11.00 -20.12 4.57
C ILE A 19 -10.09 -18.90 4.56
N LEU A 20 -10.26 -18.09 3.51
CA LEU A 20 -9.63 -16.78 3.37
C LEU A 20 -10.70 -15.71 3.62
N VAL A 21 -10.53 -14.91 4.64
CA VAL A 21 -11.50 -13.88 5.05
C VAL A 21 -10.94 -12.50 4.70
N GLN A 22 -11.60 -11.79 3.78
CA GLN A 22 -11.27 -10.42 3.40
C GLN A 22 -12.54 -9.55 3.49
N PRO A 23 -12.75 -8.85 4.61
CA PRO A 23 -13.93 -8.01 4.78
C PRO A 23 -13.79 -6.69 4.01
N TRP A 24 -14.93 -6.02 3.82
CA TRP A 24 -14.93 -4.61 3.48
C TRP A 24 -14.40 -3.76 4.65
N PHE A 25 -13.88 -2.59 4.34
CA PHE A 25 -13.33 -1.65 5.34
C PHE A 25 -14.37 -1.09 6.33
N THR A 26 -15.67 -1.29 6.04
CA THR A 26 -16.79 -0.90 6.92
C THR A 26 -17.25 -2.03 7.85
N GLU A 27 -16.64 -3.21 7.76
CA GLU A 27 -17.00 -4.36 8.59
C GLU A 27 -16.62 -4.12 10.06
N ASP A 28 -17.51 -4.52 10.97
CA ASP A 28 -17.24 -4.54 12.39
C ASP A 28 -16.40 -5.78 12.74
N MET A 29 -15.20 -5.58 13.26
CA MET A 29 -14.25 -6.66 13.49
C MET A 29 -14.68 -7.60 14.62
N SER A 30 -15.37 -7.11 15.64
CA SER A 30 -15.90 -7.96 16.72
C SER A 30 -16.99 -8.89 16.18
N ARG A 31 -17.91 -8.37 15.38
CA ARG A 31 -18.94 -9.20 14.71
C ARG A 31 -18.34 -10.20 13.73
N LEU A 32 -17.27 -9.80 13.02
CA LEU A 32 -16.55 -10.71 12.14
C LEU A 32 -15.89 -11.84 12.95
N ALA A 33 -15.25 -11.52 14.06
CA ALA A 33 -14.65 -12.51 14.96
C ALA A 33 -15.69 -13.53 15.46
N GLU A 34 -16.88 -13.07 15.87
CA GLU A 34 -17.97 -13.95 16.25
C GLU A 34 -18.45 -14.85 15.10
N ALA A 35 -18.53 -14.30 13.88
CA ALA A 35 -18.93 -15.09 12.71
C ALA A 35 -17.89 -16.17 12.38
N ILE A 36 -16.59 -15.84 12.46
CA ILE A 36 -15.49 -16.80 12.30
C ILE A 36 -15.56 -17.88 13.39
N ALA A 37 -15.78 -17.50 14.65
CA ALA A 37 -15.90 -18.43 15.75
C ALA A 37 -17.09 -19.43 15.54
N ARG A 38 -18.24 -18.93 15.11
CA ARG A 38 -19.39 -19.80 14.75
C ARG A 38 -19.07 -20.74 13.58
N TYR A 39 -18.36 -20.21 12.55
CA TYR A 39 -17.95 -21.03 11.42
C TYR A 39 -16.99 -22.16 11.85
N ARG A 40 -15.99 -21.83 12.69
CA ARG A 40 -15.07 -22.82 13.27
C ARG A 40 -15.80 -23.89 14.06
N ALA A 41 -16.71 -23.50 14.93
CA ALA A 41 -17.49 -24.44 15.74
C ALA A 41 -18.37 -25.41 14.89
N ARG A 42 -18.81 -24.99 13.71
CA ARG A 42 -19.65 -25.76 12.81
C ARG A 42 -18.87 -26.68 11.88
N HIS A 43 -17.76 -26.21 11.34
CA HIS A 43 -17.07 -26.83 10.20
C HIS A 43 -15.65 -27.30 10.50
N ASP A 44 -15.08 -26.92 11.63
CA ASP A 44 -13.71 -27.25 12.08
C ASP A 44 -12.66 -27.14 10.96
N PRO A 45 -12.49 -25.94 10.35
CA PRO A 45 -11.53 -25.76 9.28
C PRO A 45 -10.09 -25.92 9.78
N ASP A 46 -9.21 -26.52 8.98
CA ASP A 46 -7.79 -26.66 9.29
C ASP A 46 -7.12 -25.29 9.48
N ARG A 47 -7.58 -24.27 8.72
CA ARG A 47 -7.00 -22.93 8.80
C ARG A 47 -7.96 -21.81 8.43
N VAL A 48 -7.91 -20.75 9.22
CA VAL A 48 -8.56 -19.47 8.97
C VAL A 48 -7.49 -18.41 8.71
N VAL A 49 -7.49 -17.84 7.52
CA VAL A 49 -6.55 -16.80 7.08
C VAL A 49 -7.28 -15.48 6.93
N PHE A 50 -6.83 -14.46 7.62
CA PHE A 50 -7.36 -13.12 7.47
C PHE A 50 -6.49 -12.30 6.51
N LEU A 51 -7.13 -11.72 5.49
CA LEU A 51 -6.50 -10.83 4.51
C LEU A 51 -6.86 -9.39 4.86
N ASP A 52 -5.97 -8.70 5.56
CA ASP A 52 -6.18 -7.30 5.92
C ASP A 52 -5.80 -6.37 4.76
N SER A 53 -6.81 -5.82 4.10
CA SER A 53 -6.68 -4.87 3.00
C SER A 53 -6.76 -3.40 3.43
N ALA A 54 -6.87 -3.10 4.74
CA ALA A 54 -6.94 -1.74 5.25
C ALA A 54 -5.76 -0.88 4.75
N ALA A 55 -5.98 0.42 4.58
CA ALA A 55 -4.97 1.34 4.06
C ALA A 55 -3.77 1.46 5.02
N HIS A 56 -4.04 1.62 6.29
CA HIS A 56 -3.03 1.79 7.35
C HIS A 56 -2.21 0.52 7.56
N VAL A 57 -0.96 0.64 7.98
CA VAL A 57 -0.08 -0.50 8.26
C VAL A 57 -0.33 -1.13 9.63
N ASP A 58 -0.99 -0.44 10.55
CA ASP A 58 -1.33 -1.00 11.87
C ASP A 58 -2.15 -2.31 11.78
N LEU A 59 -2.25 -3.02 12.88
CA LEU A 59 -3.02 -4.26 13.01
C LEU A 59 -4.34 -4.00 13.76
N ARG A 60 -5.14 -3.04 13.26
CA ARG A 60 -6.35 -2.55 13.96
C ARG A 60 -7.39 -3.62 14.25
N ALA A 61 -7.46 -4.66 13.44
CA ALA A 61 -8.32 -5.82 13.66
C ALA A 61 -7.67 -6.91 14.54
N GLY A 62 -6.40 -6.73 14.92
CA GLY A 62 -5.61 -7.79 15.53
C GLY A 62 -6.14 -8.27 16.87
N ARG A 63 -6.63 -7.37 17.73
CA ARG A 63 -7.17 -7.77 19.06
C ARG A 63 -8.43 -8.60 18.94
N ASP A 64 -9.33 -8.22 18.05
CA ASP A 64 -10.61 -8.92 17.87
C ASP A 64 -10.41 -10.27 17.20
N LEU A 65 -9.48 -10.35 16.25
CA LEU A 65 -9.28 -11.53 15.42
C LEU A 65 -8.24 -12.52 15.97
N ASP A 66 -7.39 -12.10 16.92
CA ASP A 66 -6.36 -12.97 17.51
C ASP A 66 -6.88 -14.35 17.96
N PRO A 67 -8.04 -14.48 18.62
CA PRO A 67 -8.55 -15.77 19.09
C PRO A 67 -9.07 -16.68 17.99
N VAL A 68 -9.36 -16.15 16.79
CA VAL A 68 -10.15 -16.86 15.77
C VAL A 68 -9.42 -17.06 14.44
N VAL A 69 -8.24 -16.46 14.24
CA VAL A 69 -7.45 -16.60 13.01
C VAL A 69 -6.13 -17.34 13.26
N ASP A 70 -5.72 -18.15 12.31
CA ASP A 70 -4.43 -18.87 12.36
C ASP A 70 -3.31 -18.12 11.67
N LEU A 71 -3.67 -17.24 10.72
CA LEU A 71 -2.72 -16.43 9.97
C LEU A 71 -3.35 -15.07 9.66
N TYR A 72 -2.58 -14.00 9.89
CA TYR A 72 -2.97 -12.62 9.61
C TYR A 72 -2.06 -12.06 8.52
N LEU A 73 -2.58 -11.88 7.32
CA LEU A 73 -1.83 -11.41 6.16
C LEU A 73 -2.07 -9.94 5.89
N ARG A 74 -0.96 -9.21 5.65
CA ARG A 74 -0.96 -7.78 5.29
C ARG A 74 -0.19 -7.56 4.00
N LYS A 75 -0.59 -6.55 3.22
CA LYS A 75 0.12 -6.08 2.02
C LYS A 75 1.47 -5.39 2.34
N ALA A 76 1.67 -4.97 3.58
CA ALA A 76 2.93 -4.47 4.12
C ALA A 76 2.96 -4.67 5.63
N LEU A 77 4.14 -4.86 6.17
CA LEU A 77 4.39 -4.99 7.60
C LEU A 77 5.57 -4.08 7.99
N PHE A 78 5.55 -3.52 9.19
CA PHE A 78 6.74 -2.86 9.70
C PHE A 78 7.92 -3.83 9.73
N ARG A 79 9.09 -3.42 9.21
CA ARG A 79 10.31 -4.22 9.26
C ARG A 79 10.72 -4.51 10.71
N ASP A 80 10.65 -3.51 11.58
CA ASP A 80 10.72 -3.70 13.03
C ASP A 80 9.33 -4.01 13.57
N ARG A 81 9.04 -5.29 13.84
CA ARG A 81 7.74 -5.76 14.37
C ARG A 81 7.38 -5.17 15.73
N LYS A 82 8.37 -4.64 16.52
CA LYS A 82 8.10 -3.94 17.79
C LYS A 82 7.26 -2.68 17.59
N MET A 83 7.26 -2.12 16.38
CA MET A 83 6.42 -0.97 16.02
C MET A 83 4.92 -1.26 16.16
N PHE A 84 4.48 -2.53 16.09
CA PHE A 84 3.11 -2.93 16.36
C PHE A 84 2.75 -2.97 17.85
N GLN A 85 3.75 -2.88 18.72
CA GLN A 85 3.57 -2.86 20.17
C GLN A 85 3.70 -1.46 20.78
N LYS A 86 3.68 -0.42 19.95
CA LYS A 86 3.82 0.98 20.38
C LYS A 86 2.48 1.72 20.28
N PRO A 87 1.95 2.28 21.40
CA PRO A 87 0.87 3.26 21.34
C PRO A 87 1.29 4.47 20.50
N ARG A 88 0.35 5.11 19.80
CA ARG A 88 0.62 6.21 18.88
C ARG A 88 -0.19 7.44 19.19
N LEU A 89 0.38 8.63 18.98
CA LEU A 89 -0.39 9.85 18.87
C LEU A 89 -1.26 9.76 17.59
N GLY A 90 -2.57 9.92 17.74
CA GLY A 90 -3.50 9.50 16.70
C GLY A 90 -3.62 7.98 16.69
N ASP A 91 -3.67 7.34 15.54
CA ASP A 91 -3.90 5.89 15.47
C ASP A 91 -2.85 5.11 14.65
N THR A 92 -1.92 5.78 13.99
CA THR A 92 -0.88 5.15 13.16
C THR A 92 0.47 5.88 13.28
N ASN A 93 1.54 5.27 12.76
CA ASN A 93 2.83 5.92 12.60
C ASN A 93 2.76 7.20 11.74
N LEU A 94 1.91 7.19 10.69
CA LEU A 94 1.73 8.37 9.83
C LEU A 94 1.00 9.48 10.58
N THR A 95 -0.07 9.14 11.32
CA THR A 95 -0.78 10.14 12.13
C THR A 95 0.15 10.75 13.17
N GLU A 96 0.90 9.94 13.92
CA GLU A 96 1.88 10.40 14.91
C GLU A 96 2.86 11.38 14.28
N TYR A 97 3.55 10.96 13.20
CA TYR A 97 4.57 11.78 12.56
C TYR A 97 4.04 13.11 12.05
N TYR A 98 2.93 13.10 11.30
CA TYR A 98 2.41 14.33 10.69
C TYR A 98 1.63 15.22 11.67
N MET A 99 1.06 14.67 12.72
CA MET A 99 0.49 15.47 13.81
C MET A 99 1.60 16.21 14.57
N GLU A 100 2.70 15.54 14.90
CA GLU A 100 3.87 16.18 15.53
C GLU A 100 4.49 17.23 14.60
N LEU A 101 4.74 16.90 13.34
CA LEU A 101 5.34 17.81 12.37
C LEU A 101 4.53 19.10 12.17
N HIS A 102 3.21 19.01 12.20
CA HIS A 102 2.31 20.14 11.96
C HIS A 102 1.68 20.73 13.25
N GLY A 103 2.10 20.28 14.42
CA GLY A 103 1.59 20.78 15.71
C GLY A 103 0.09 20.52 15.90
N ILE A 104 -0.44 19.41 15.37
CA ILE A 104 -1.86 19.06 15.44
C ILE A 104 -2.09 18.28 16.74
N PRO A 105 -2.98 18.75 17.64
CA PRO A 105 -3.27 18.05 18.88
C PRO A 105 -4.04 16.76 18.62
N GLY A 106 -3.85 15.76 19.48
CA GLY A 106 -4.56 14.49 19.42
C GLY A 106 -4.43 13.67 20.69
N GLN A 107 -5.04 12.52 20.69
CA GLN A 107 -4.98 11.56 21.78
C GLN A 107 -4.09 10.38 21.38
N VAL A 108 -3.47 9.77 22.38
CA VAL A 108 -2.73 8.53 22.20
C VAL A 108 -3.73 7.38 22.05
N VAL A 109 -3.59 6.62 21.00
CA VAL A 109 -4.42 5.43 20.73
C VAL A 109 -3.56 4.18 20.92
N ASP A 110 -4.06 3.25 21.72
CA ASP A 110 -3.42 1.97 21.96
C ASP A 110 -4.01 0.88 21.06
N ARG A 111 -3.24 0.52 20.01
CA ARG A 111 -3.56 -0.58 19.08
C ARG A 111 -2.58 -1.74 19.21
N ARG A 112 -1.88 -1.85 20.33
CA ARG A 112 -1.00 -3.00 20.58
C ARG A 112 -1.78 -4.30 20.45
N VAL A 113 -1.16 -5.28 19.83
CA VAL A 113 -1.77 -6.60 19.63
C VAL A 113 -1.13 -7.63 20.57
N PRO A 114 -1.79 -8.77 20.84
CA PRO A 114 -1.17 -9.86 21.59
C PRO A 114 0.12 -10.34 20.92
N ASP A 115 1.14 -10.69 21.71
CA ASP A 115 2.44 -11.15 21.20
C ASP A 115 2.30 -12.41 20.32
N GLY A 116 1.35 -13.28 20.66
CA GLY A 116 1.04 -14.47 19.86
C GLY A 116 0.58 -14.16 18.44
N LEU A 117 -0.03 -13.01 18.19
CA LEU A 117 -0.41 -12.60 16.85
C LEU A 117 0.81 -12.25 16.00
N LEU A 118 1.86 -11.67 16.58
CA LEU A 118 3.07 -11.27 15.86
C LEU A 118 3.76 -12.46 15.19
N THR A 119 3.68 -13.66 15.77
CA THR A 119 4.23 -14.90 15.20
C THR A 119 3.39 -15.48 14.06
N ARG A 120 2.17 -14.97 13.90
CA ARG A 120 1.20 -15.39 12.87
C ARG A 120 0.98 -14.30 11.80
N LEU A 121 1.87 -13.31 11.75
CA LEU A 121 1.85 -12.30 10.69
C LEU A 121 2.55 -12.82 9.44
N GLY A 122 1.98 -12.51 8.28
CA GLY A 122 2.58 -12.77 7.00
C GLY A 122 2.29 -11.66 5.98
N LEU A 123 3.00 -11.68 4.87
CA LEU A 123 2.77 -10.76 3.77
C LEU A 123 1.80 -11.37 2.76
N SER A 124 0.81 -10.59 2.34
CA SER A 124 0.04 -10.82 1.13
C SER A 124 0.58 -9.94 -0.01
N PRO A 125 0.32 -10.29 -1.28
CA PRO A 125 0.76 -9.48 -2.39
C PRO A 125 0.23 -8.03 -2.27
N ASN A 126 1.13 -7.06 -2.37
CA ASN A 126 0.79 -5.63 -2.30
C ASN A 126 -0.06 -5.16 -3.50
N PHE A 127 -0.11 -5.92 -4.59
CA PHE A 127 -1.01 -5.71 -5.72
C PHE A 127 -2.49 -5.70 -5.33
N LEU A 128 -2.86 -6.29 -4.19
CA LEU A 128 -4.23 -6.21 -3.66
C LEU A 128 -4.69 -4.77 -3.43
N VAL A 129 -3.78 -3.80 -3.39
CA VAL A 129 -4.13 -2.38 -3.34
C VAL A 129 -4.84 -1.92 -4.63
N ALA A 130 -4.48 -2.47 -5.79
CA ALA A 130 -5.03 -2.11 -7.09
C ALA A 130 -5.05 -3.30 -8.08
N PRO A 131 -5.79 -4.38 -7.78
CA PRO A 131 -5.73 -5.62 -8.56
C PRO A 131 -6.18 -5.43 -10.02
N HIS A 132 -7.04 -4.46 -10.28
CA HIS A 132 -7.52 -4.14 -11.64
C HIS A 132 -6.44 -3.58 -12.57
N LEU A 133 -5.29 -3.14 -12.03
CA LEU A 133 -4.16 -2.66 -12.83
C LEU A 133 -3.19 -3.79 -13.24
N MET A 134 -3.29 -4.97 -12.61
CA MET A 134 -2.34 -6.06 -12.85
C MET A 134 -2.25 -6.53 -14.30
N PRO A 135 -3.35 -6.64 -15.08
CA PRO A 135 -3.26 -7.04 -16.48
C PRO A 135 -2.35 -6.16 -17.33
N HIS A 136 -2.18 -4.88 -16.97
CA HIS A 136 -1.33 -3.96 -17.73
C HIS A 136 0.17 -4.29 -17.65
N PHE A 137 0.61 -4.97 -16.60
CA PHE A 137 2.01 -5.41 -16.46
C PHE A 137 2.33 -6.68 -17.27
N LEU A 138 1.32 -7.35 -17.79
CA LEU A 138 1.47 -8.50 -18.69
C LEU A 138 1.46 -8.09 -20.19
N MET A 139 1.37 -6.78 -20.43
CA MET A 139 1.48 -6.17 -21.76
C MET A 139 2.90 -5.64 -21.99
N ASP A 140 3.14 -5.07 -23.17
CA ASP A 140 4.41 -4.43 -23.48
C ASP A 140 4.69 -3.26 -22.51
N ARG A 141 5.98 -3.04 -22.26
CA ARG A 141 6.42 -1.88 -21.49
C ARG A 141 5.87 -0.57 -22.06
N PRO A 142 5.55 0.42 -21.19
CA PRO A 142 5.15 1.73 -21.67
C PRO A 142 6.20 2.33 -22.59
N ASP A 143 5.74 3.01 -23.65
CA ASP A 143 6.60 3.75 -24.55
C ASP A 143 7.46 4.77 -23.77
N THR A 144 8.74 4.80 -24.10
CA THR A 144 9.73 5.76 -23.54
C THR A 144 9.81 7.05 -24.34
N GLY A 145 8.83 7.35 -25.20
CA GLY A 145 8.75 8.54 -26.03
C GLY A 145 8.79 9.86 -25.23
N ALA A 146 8.64 10.97 -25.92
CA ALA A 146 8.73 12.30 -25.30
C ALA A 146 7.73 12.49 -24.16
N ARG A 147 8.23 12.83 -22.97
CA ARG A 147 7.44 13.13 -21.77
C ARG A 147 7.53 14.62 -21.44
N PRO A 148 6.57 15.43 -21.96
CA PRO A 148 6.61 16.89 -21.84
C PRO A 148 6.32 17.43 -20.44
N ILE A 149 5.76 16.61 -19.55
CA ILE A 149 5.47 16.96 -18.14
C ILE A 149 6.64 16.45 -17.28
N ASP A 150 7.25 17.37 -16.52
CA ASP A 150 8.36 16.98 -15.66
C ASP A 150 7.85 16.26 -14.41
N LEU A 151 6.79 16.78 -13.79
CA LEU A 151 6.26 16.25 -12.54
C LEU A 151 4.73 16.17 -12.56
N HIS A 152 4.20 14.96 -12.43
CA HIS A 152 2.79 14.73 -12.15
C HIS A 152 2.54 14.86 -10.64
N SER A 153 1.68 15.80 -10.22
CA SER A 153 1.46 16.12 -8.81
C SER A 153 0.01 16.41 -8.44
N ARG A 154 -0.96 15.76 -9.09
CA ARG A 154 -2.38 15.92 -8.77
C ARG A 154 -2.69 15.30 -7.41
N ILE A 155 -2.75 16.13 -6.35
CA ILE A 155 -2.85 15.72 -4.95
C ILE A 155 -4.18 16.26 -4.38
N ALA A 156 -5.10 15.34 -4.05
CA ALA A 156 -6.29 15.70 -3.28
C ALA A 156 -5.88 16.03 -1.83
N THR A 157 -6.37 17.15 -1.29
CA THR A 157 -5.96 17.65 0.03
C THR A 157 -7.06 17.57 1.09
N GLY A 158 -8.29 17.16 0.73
CA GLY A 158 -9.38 16.98 1.70
C GLY A 158 -9.23 15.69 2.53
N GLY A 159 -9.64 15.72 3.80
CA GLY A 159 -9.61 14.55 4.70
C GLY A 159 -9.50 14.92 6.16
N THR A 160 -8.97 14.03 6.99
CA THR A 160 -8.70 14.30 8.41
C THR A 160 -7.63 15.38 8.59
N PRO A 161 -7.56 16.08 9.73
CA PRO A 161 -6.62 17.22 9.90
C PRO A 161 -5.17 16.90 9.54
N TRP A 162 -4.61 15.82 10.05
CA TRP A 162 -3.23 15.41 9.76
C TRP A 162 -3.02 15.09 8.28
N TYR A 163 -3.97 14.38 7.67
CA TYR A 163 -3.94 14.01 6.26
C TYR A 163 -4.00 15.26 5.37
N GLN A 164 -4.89 16.20 5.69
CA GLN A 164 -5.02 17.47 4.98
C GLN A 164 -3.74 18.31 5.09
N ALA A 165 -3.16 18.42 6.28
CA ALA A 165 -1.92 19.18 6.52
C ALA A 165 -0.77 18.58 5.70
N MET A 166 -0.52 17.28 5.81
CA MET A 166 0.51 16.55 5.07
C MET A 166 0.35 16.73 3.56
N ARG A 167 -0.86 16.52 3.03
CA ARG A 167 -1.09 16.59 1.58
C ARG A 167 -1.08 18.02 1.03
N SER A 168 -1.49 19.00 1.84
CA SER A 168 -1.36 20.42 1.48
C SER A 168 0.11 20.84 1.42
N HIS A 169 0.92 20.37 2.37
CA HIS A 169 2.37 20.58 2.34
C HIS A 169 3.01 19.93 1.09
N ALA A 170 2.69 18.69 0.80
CA ALA A 170 3.15 17.97 -0.39
C ALA A 170 2.74 18.66 -1.71
N ALA A 171 1.51 19.17 -1.78
CA ALA A 171 1.02 19.90 -2.96
C ALA A 171 1.67 21.28 -3.13
N ALA A 172 1.93 21.98 -2.03
CA ALA A 172 2.65 23.27 -2.06
C ALA A 172 4.08 23.08 -2.58
N GLY A 173 4.83 22.13 -2.02
CA GLY A 173 6.20 21.83 -2.47
C GLY A 173 6.30 21.51 -3.97
N ALA A 174 5.30 20.80 -4.52
CA ALA A 174 5.28 20.50 -5.94
C ALA A 174 4.88 21.70 -6.83
N ARG A 175 4.13 22.66 -6.29
CA ARG A 175 3.69 23.88 -7.01
C ARG A 175 4.81 24.89 -7.10
N ASP A 176 5.59 25.04 -6.04
CA ASP A 176 6.61 26.06 -5.88
C ASP A 176 7.98 25.60 -6.43
N MET A 177 7.98 25.08 -7.68
CA MET A 177 9.17 24.59 -8.36
C MET A 177 9.45 25.36 -9.65
N PRO A 178 10.18 26.49 -9.61
CA PRO A 178 10.51 27.26 -10.80
C PRO A 178 11.21 26.43 -11.87
N GLY A 179 10.77 26.58 -13.13
CA GLY A 179 11.34 25.88 -14.27
C GLY A 179 10.90 24.42 -14.44
N ILE A 180 10.13 23.86 -13.52
CA ILE A 180 9.59 22.50 -13.59
C ILE A 180 8.15 22.54 -14.10
N LYS A 181 7.86 21.81 -15.17
CA LYS A 181 6.49 21.68 -15.72
C LYS A 181 5.69 20.69 -14.90
N THR A 182 4.84 21.20 -14.01
CA THR A 182 3.97 20.39 -13.14
C THR A 182 2.54 20.33 -13.68
N THR A 183 1.79 19.27 -13.30
CA THR A 183 0.35 19.20 -13.59
C THR A 183 -0.43 20.13 -12.67
N PRO A 184 -1.55 20.74 -13.18
CA PRO A 184 -2.49 21.46 -12.32
C PRO A 184 -3.10 20.58 -11.22
N GLN A 185 -3.59 21.21 -10.14
CA GLN A 185 -4.14 20.49 -8.98
C GLN A 185 -5.62 20.13 -9.11
N GLU A 186 -6.29 20.52 -10.19
CA GLU A 186 -7.71 20.22 -10.42
C GLU A 186 -8.01 18.73 -10.56
N ARG A 187 -9.21 18.33 -10.17
CA ARG A 187 -9.68 16.95 -10.34
C ARG A 187 -10.01 16.67 -11.81
N ILE A 188 -9.58 15.54 -12.31
CA ILE A 188 -9.82 15.07 -13.68
C ILE A 188 -10.35 13.63 -13.67
N SER A 189 -10.82 13.16 -14.82
CA SER A 189 -11.23 11.76 -14.98
C SER A 189 -10.03 10.81 -14.96
N GLN A 190 -10.26 9.57 -14.56
CA GLN A 190 -9.22 8.54 -14.51
C GLN A 190 -8.50 8.32 -15.86
N PRO A 191 -9.20 8.26 -17.02
CA PRO A 191 -8.50 8.11 -18.30
C PRO A 191 -7.56 9.29 -18.60
N ARG A 192 -7.98 10.53 -18.29
CA ARG A 192 -7.14 11.72 -18.46
C ARG A 192 -5.95 11.70 -17.50
N PHE A 193 -6.16 11.28 -16.27
CA PHE A 193 -5.10 11.10 -15.27
C PHE A 193 -4.01 10.14 -15.76
N LEU A 194 -4.39 8.95 -16.24
CA LEU A 194 -3.44 7.96 -16.75
C LEU A 194 -2.74 8.45 -18.03
N LYS A 195 -3.45 9.21 -18.89
CA LYS A 195 -2.83 9.84 -20.07
C LYS A 195 -1.75 10.85 -19.68
N GLU A 196 -2.06 11.73 -18.73
CA GLU A 196 -1.07 12.72 -18.21
C GLU A 196 0.11 12.01 -17.55
N LEU A 197 -0.14 10.94 -16.80
CA LEU A 197 0.91 10.19 -16.13
C LEU A 197 1.86 9.51 -17.14
N ARG A 198 1.35 8.97 -18.26
CA ARG A 198 2.18 8.46 -19.37
C ARG A 198 3.03 9.55 -20.02
N GLN A 199 2.63 10.82 -19.96
CA GLN A 199 3.35 11.97 -20.49
C GLN A 199 4.27 12.62 -19.45
N SER A 200 4.34 12.09 -18.25
CA SER A 200 5.12 12.65 -17.14
C SER A 200 6.40 11.86 -16.92
N LYS A 201 7.51 12.57 -16.63
CA LYS A 201 8.79 11.96 -16.25
C LYS A 201 8.73 11.41 -14.83
N LEU A 202 8.21 12.21 -13.90
CA LEU A 202 8.10 11.89 -12.48
C LEU A 202 6.64 11.87 -12.03
N CYS A 203 6.33 11.03 -11.03
CA CYS A 203 5.05 10.98 -10.34
C CYS A 203 5.24 11.22 -8.85
N TRP A 204 4.77 12.34 -8.32
CA TRP A 204 4.76 12.62 -6.89
C TRP A 204 3.61 11.88 -6.21
N SER A 205 3.94 10.97 -5.32
CA SER A 205 2.99 10.17 -4.56
C SER A 205 3.24 10.28 -3.05
N PRO A 206 2.82 11.38 -2.40
CA PRO A 206 2.83 11.44 -0.94
C PRO A 206 1.91 10.36 -0.38
N PHE A 207 2.09 10.04 0.90
CA PHE A 207 1.26 9.05 1.55
C PHE A 207 -0.25 9.34 1.42
N GLY A 208 -1.02 8.26 1.48
CA GLY A 208 -2.46 8.29 1.71
C GLY A 208 -2.80 8.17 3.19
N TYR A 209 -3.92 7.54 3.51
CA TYR A 209 -4.18 7.06 4.88
C TYR A 209 -3.28 5.88 5.27
N GLY A 210 -2.56 5.34 4.31
CA GLY A 210 -1.49 4.37 4.48
C GLY A 210 -0.37 4.65 3.49
N GLU A 211 0.70 3.89 3.61
CA GLU A 211 1.92 4.11 2.86
C GLU A 211 1.78 3.66 1.40
N LEU A 212 1.14 2.51 1.15
CA LEU A 212 0.91 2.00 -0.19
C LEU A 212 -0.30 2.67 -0.83
N CYS A 213 -0.12 3.22 -2.03
CA CYS A 213 -1.15 3.94 -2.76
C CYS A 213 -1.37 3.35 -4.16
N TRP A 214 -2.57 3.48 -4.70
CA TRP A 214 -2.87 3.13 -6.10
C TRP A 214 -1.96 3.86 -7.07
N ARG A 215 -1.66 5.13 -6.78
CA ARG A 215 -0.78 5.98 -7.60
C ARG A 215 0.61 5.38 -7.77
N ASP A 216 1.10 4.64 -6.79
CA ASP A 216 2.40 3.99 -6.88
C ASP A 216 2.39 2.96 -8.02
N ILE A 217 1.35 2.12 -8.04
CA ILE A 217 1.15 1.12 -9.10
C ILE A 217 0.87 1.79 -10.45
N GLU A 218 0.07 2.87 -10.48
CA GLU A 218 -0.19 3.66 -11.69
C GLU A 218 1.11 4.27 -12.25
N ALA A 219 2.03 4.73 -11.39
CA ALA A 219 3.33 5.24 -11.81
C ALA A 219 4.18 4.13 -12.46
N PHE A 220 4.31 2.98 -11.81
CA PHE A 220 5.05 1.83 -12.34
C PHE A 220 4.48 1.37 -13.69
N MET A 221 3.15 1.24 -13.79
CA MET A 221 2.44 0.83 -15.00
C MET A 221 2.63 1.80 -16.17
N THR A 222 2.73 3.10 -15.90
CA THR A 222 2.83 4.14 -16.95
C THR A 222 4.25 4.54 -17.29
N GLY A 223 5.23 4.02 -16.56
CA GLY A 223 6.65 4.34 -16.74
C GLY A 223 7.03 5.75 -16.27
N ALA A 224 6.20 6.40 -15.46
CA ALA A 224 6.60 7.59 -14.71
C ALA A 224 7.40 7.14 -13.49
N VAL A 225 8.56 7.77 -13.23
CA VAL A 225 9.37 7.41 -12.06
C VAL A 225 8.66 7.90 -10.80
N LEU A 226 8.37 6.97 -9.90
CA LEU A 226 7.73 7.27 -8.63
C LEU A 226 8.67 8.08 -7.73
N VAL A 227 8.24 9.25 -7.27
CA VAL A 227 8.83 10.01 -6.16
C VAL A 227 7.91 9.84 -4.96
N LYS A 228 8.44 9.38 -3.83
CA LYS A 228 7.62 8.98 -2.68
C LYS A 228 8.39 9.14 -1.37
N PRO A 229 7.72 9.45 -0.25
CA PRO A 229 8.39 9.39 1.06
C PRO A 229 9.00 8.02 1.30
N ASP A 230 10.16 7.99 1.97
CA ASP A 230 10.93 6.77 2.18
C ASP A 230 10.08 5.62 2.76
N MET A 231 10.19 4.47 2.12
CA MET A 231 9.43 3.26 2.43
C MET A 231 10.26 2.19 3.15
N SER A 232 11.50 2.48 3.51
CA SER A 232 12.47 1.53 4.06
C SER A 232 12.07 0.91 5.40
N HIS A 233 11.10 1.50 6.10
CA HIS A 233 10.53 1.00 7.36
C HIS A 233 9.58 -0.19 7.17
N LEU A 234 9.23 -0.54 5.92
CA LEU A 234 8.27 -1.59 5.59
C LEU A 234 8.92 -2.77 4.86
N ASP A 235 8.38 -3.95 5.12
CA ASP A 235 8.46 -5.11 4.25
C ASP A 235 7.19 -5.18 3.41
N SER A 236 7.29 -5.50 2.12
CA SER A 236 6.16 -5.72 1.22
C SER A 236 6.46 -6.86 0.23
N LEU A 237 5.42 -7.42 -0.37
CA LEU A 237 5.53 -8.56 -1.28
C LEU A 237 4.80 -8.25 -2.61
N PRO A 238 5.49 -8.24 -3.78
CA PRO A 238 6.94 -8.18 -3.90
C PRO A 238 7.54 -6.91 -3.31
N ASP A 239 8.87 -6.87 -3.13
CA ASP A 239 9.56 -5.65 -2.73
C ASP A 239 9.66 -4.68 -3.91
N LEU A 240 8.65 -3.81 -4.01
CA LEU A 240 8.55 -2.79 -5.07
C LEU A 240 9.18 -1.45 -4.68
N TYR A 241 9.58 -1.29 -3.41
CA TYR A 241 10.08 -0.01 -2.91
C TYR A 241 11.59 -0.06 -2.61
N ARG A 242 12.38 -0.36 -3.65
CA ARG A 242 13.85 -0.35 -3.56
C ARG A 242 14.37 1.06 -3.91
N PRO A 243 14.97 1.79 -2.93
CA PRO A 243 15.43 3.17 -3.12
C PRO A 243 16.40 3.29 -4.30
N ASN A 244 16.18 4.25 -5.20
CA ASN A 244 16.97 4.55 -6.40
C ASN A 244 17.06 3.40 -7.44
N GLU A 245 16.31 2.33 -7.22
CA GLU A 245 16.16 1.23 -8.18
C GLU A 245 14.77 1.20 -8.82
N THR A 246 13.71 1.33 -8.01
CA THR A 246 12.33 1.30 -8.46
C THR A 246 11.57 2.59 -8.16
N TYR A 247 12.06 3.41 -7.25
CA TYR A 247 11.50 4.71 -6.93
C TYR A 247 12.56 5.65 -6.38
N LEU A 248 12.25 6.94 -6.31
CA LEU A 248 13.08 7.97 -5.69
C LEU A 248 12.53 8.32 -4.31
N PRO A 249 13.24 7.98 -3.23
CA PRO A 249 12.81 8.31 -1.88
C PRO A 249 13.00 9.80 -1.59
N VAL A 250 12.09 10.36 -0.80
CA VAL A 250 12.22 11.67 -0.17
C VAL A 250 11.98 11.54 1.33
N ARG A 251 12.48 12.51 2.09
CA ARG A 251 12.22 12.57 3.53
C ARG A 251 10.73 12.72 3.80
N TRP A 252 10.28 12.24 4.94
CA TRP A 252 8.86 12.32 5.31
C TRP A 252 8.35 13.75 5.52
N ASP A 253 9.25 14.67 5.90
CA ASP A 253 8.98 16.10 6.01
C ASP A 253 9.06 16.85 4.66
N PHE A 254 9.39 16.15 3.56
CA PHE A 254 9.54 16.67 2.21
C PHE A 254 10.64 17.74 2.04
N SER A 255 11.51 17.90 3.03
CA SER A 255 12.56 18.95 3.02
C SER A 255 13.55 18.84 1.87
N ASP A 256 13.76 17.63 1.33
CA ASP A 256 14.65 17.33 0.21
C ASP A 256 13.92 17.15 -1.14
N PHE A 257 12.59 17.24 -1.16
CA PHE A 257 11.76 16.96 -2.33
C PHE A 257 12.20 17.73 -3.58
N GLY A 258 12.44 19.04 -3.42
CA GLY A 258 12.86 19.90 -4.53
C GLY A 258 14.22 19.51 -5.12
N ASP A 259 15.16 19.09 -4.28
CA ASP A 259 16.50 18.68 -4.72
C ASP A 259 16.45 17.32 -5.41
N VAL A 260 15.70 16.36 -4.86
CA VAL A 260 15.50 15.04 -5.48
C VAL A 260 14.89 15.18 -6.88
N VAL A 261 13.85 16.01 -7.03
CA VAL A 261 13.20 16.23 -8.33
C VAL A 261 14.16 16.88 -9.34
N ARG A 262 14.89 17.94 -8.95
CA ARG A 262 15.85 18.61 -9.85
C ARG A 262 16.99 17.70 -10.26
N GLN A 263 17.58 16.97 -9.34
CA GLN A 263 18.65 16.00 -9.61
C GLN A 263 18.19 14.89 -10.55
N ALA A 264 16.99 14.36 -10.31
CA ALA A 264 16.40 13.32 -11.15
C ALA A 264 16.17 13.80 -12.59
N LEU A 265 15.60 14.99 -12.78
CA LEU A 265 15.35 15.55 -14.10
C LEU A 265 16.63 15.87 -14.89
N ALA A 266 17.73 16.14 -14.20
CA ALA A 266 19.06 16.32 -14.82
C ALA A 266 19.68 15.00 -15.31
N GLN A 267 19.10 13.83 -14.99
CA GLN A 267 19.68 12.52 -15.26
C GLN A 267 18.67 11.59 -15.98
N PRO A 268 18.30 11.88 -17.24
CA PRO A 268 17.23 11.16 -17.96
C PRO A 268 17.51 9.67 -18.15
N GLU A 269 18.76 9.24 -18.22
CA GLU A 269 19.13 7.82 -18.32
C GLU A 269 18.81 7.07 -17.03
N ILE A 270 19.05 7.69 -15.88
CA ILE A 270 18.71 7.11 -14.57
C ILE A 270 17.21 6.97 -14.44
N LEU A 271 16.44 7.98 -14.88
CA LEU A 271 14.98 7.90 -14.88
C LEU A 271 14.47 6.73 -15.73
N ARG A 272 15.02 6.55 -16.94
CA ARG A 272 14.64 5.42 -17.81
C ARG A 272 14.94 4.08 -17.16
N ARG A 273 16.10 3.94 -16.53
CA ARG A 273 16.48 2.72 -15.82
C ARG A 273 15.53 2.43 -14.64
N ILE A 274 15.25 3.42 -13.80
CA ILE A 274 14.35 3.26 -12.64
C ILE A 274 12.94 2.87 -13.11
N ALA A 275 12.40 3.55 -14.12
CA ALA A 275 11.08 3.25 -14.67
C ALA A 275 11.01 1.82 -15.23
N ALA A 276 12.02 1.39 -15.98
CA ALA A 276 12.11 0.04 -16.50
C ALA A 276 12.19 -1.00 -15.37
N THR A 277 13.10 -0.81 -14.42
CA THR A 277 13.26 -1.72 -13.28
C THR A 277 11.98 -1.85 -12.45
N ALA A 278 11.25 -0.75 -12.25
CA ALA A 278 9.98 -0.76 -11.52
C ALA A 278 8.89 -1.53 -12.26
N PHE A 279 8.77 -1.32 -13.58
CA PHE A 279 7.82 -2.06 -14.41
C PHE A 279 8.16 -3.57 -14.42
N ASP A 280 9.42 -3.92 -14.63
CA ASP A 280 9.88 -5.31 -14.71
C ASP A 280 9.68 -6.04 -13.39
N ALA A 281 9.94 -5.39 -12.27
CA ALA A 281 9.70 -5.98 -10.95
C ALA A 281 8.24 -6.42 -10.78
N CYS A 282 7.28 -5.66 -11.31
CA CYS A 282 5.87 -6.04 -11.32
C CYS A 282 5.58 -7.13 -12.38
N SER A 283 6.05 -6.93 -13.61
CA SER A 283 5.79 -7.81 -14.74
C SER A 283 6.35 -9.23 -14.50
N ASP A 284 7.62 -9.32 -14.09
CA ASP A 284 8.28 -10.61 -13.84
C ASP A 284 7.62 -11.37 -12.68
N TYR A 285 7.22 -10.64 -11.63
CA TYR A 285 6.55 -11.24 -10.50
C TYR A 285 5.21 -11.87 -10.89
N LEU A 286 4.43 -11.17 -11.72
CA LEU A 286 3.14 -11.64 -12.19
C LEU A 286 3.28 -12.75 -13.25
N ALA A 287 4.16 -12.59 -14.25
CA ALA A 287 4.36 -13.53 -15.33
C ALA A 287 4.88 -14.88 -14.83
N ALA A 288 5.77 -14.87 -13.87
CA ALA A 288 6.30 -16.08 -13.25
C ALA A 288 5.39 -16.67 -12.16
N HIS A 289 4.21 -16.09 -11.91
CA HIS A 289 3.30 -16.50 -10.84
C HIS A 289 3.94 -16.62 -9.45
N ARG A 290 4.98 -15.82 -9.18
CA ARG A 290 5.75 -15.89 -7.93
C ARG A 290 4.90 -15.68 -6.68
N PHE A 291 3.79 -14.97 -6.80
CA PHE A 291 2.85 -14.82 -5.69
C PHE A 291 2.31 -16.17 -5.17
N VAL A 292 2.22 -17.19 -6.03
CA VAL A 292 1.82 -18.55 -5.61
C VAL A 292 2.93 -19.17 -4.78
N GLU A 293 4.17 -19.05 -5.23
CA GLU A 293 5.34 -19.60 -4.52
C GLU A 293 5.55 -18.92 -3.17
N ASP A 294 5.38 -17.60 -3.10
CA ASP A 294 5.56 -16.81 -1.88
C ASP A 294 4.42 -16.99 -0.87
N CYS A 295 3.18 -17.16 -1.35
CA CYS A 295 2.01 -17.31 -0.48
C CYS A 295 1.73 -18.77 -0.10
N ALA A 296 2.04 -19.74 -0.95
CA ALA A 296 1.76 -21.16 -0.69
C ALA A 296 2.38 -21.67 0.62
N PRO A 297 3.63 -21.36 0.99
CA PRO A 297 4.21 -21.77 2.27
C PRO A 297 3.43 -21.25 3.48
N GLN A 298 2.90 -20.01 3.36
CA GLN A 298 2.11 -19.38 4.43
C GLN A 298 0.71 -20.02 4.56
N LEU A 299 0.20 -20.59 3.46
CA LEU A 299 -1.09 -21.28 3.40
C LEU A 299 -0.97 -22.79 3.56
N SER A 300 0.26 -23.35 3.52
CA SER A 300 0.49 -24.79 3.64
C SER A 300 0.24 -25.28 5.06
N PHE A 301 -0.18 -26.53 5.14
CA PHE A 301 -0.44 -27.24 6.39
C PHE A 301 0.73 -28.15 6.71
N ALA A 302 1.15 -28.19 7.97
CA ALA A 302 1.81 -29.37 8.48
C ALA A 302 0.72 -30.48 8.53
N ARG A 303 0.76 -31.41 7.58
CA ARG A 303 0.00 -32.67 7.68
C ARG A 303 0.61 -33.55 8.75
#